data_3b4fc026b1bd545e215155e4277bcf8f
#
_entry.id   3b4fc026b1bd545e215155e4277bcf8f
#
_cell.length_a   1.000
_cell.length_b   1.000
_cell.length_c   1.000
_cell.angle_alpha   90.00
_cell.angle_beta   90.00
_cell.angle_gamma   90.00
#
_symmetry.space_group_name_H-M   'P 1'
#
loop_
_entity.id
_entity.type
_entity.pdbx_description
1 polymer ?
#
loop_
_entity_poly.entity_id
_entity_poly.type
_entity_poly.pdbx_seq_one_letter_code
_entity_poly.pdbx_strand_id
1 'polypeptide(L)'
;MQDLIRTLSNLKSQRDLINQDIENGENLRIKIQEKLNSFIDELERINQSIEQKNAVLSVYEKILNDSDSAYNKIVQSTEALYNMVKNEEKKITSNPKIGYNSTYNI
;
A
#
# COMPACT_ATOMS: atom_id res chain seq x y z
N MET A 1 -55.35 52.39 14.15
CA MET A 1 -54.60 52.62 12.89
C MET A 1 -53.10 52.56 13.08
N GLN A 2 -52.55 53.33 14.02
CA GLN A 2 -51.08 53.26 14.28
C GLN A 2 -50.56 51.90 14.75
N ASP A 3 -51.35 51.23 15.56
CA ASP A 3 -50.96 49.86 16.08
C ASP A 3 -50.96 48.84 14.94
N LEU A 4 -51.90 48.92 14.02
CA LEU A 4 -51.93 48.05 12.83
C LEU A 4 -50.72 48.31 11.91
N ILE A 5 -50.41 49.58 11.65
CA ILE A 5 -49.26 49.96 10.84
C ILE A 5 -47.95 49.46 11.47
N ARG A 6 -47.80 49.59 12.78
CA ARG A 6 -46.64 49.13 13.53
C ARG A 6 -46.50 47.61 13.46
N THR A 7 -47.62 46.91 13.66
CA THR A 7 -47.64 45.45 13.56
C THR A 7 -47.24 44.97 12.17
N LEU A 8 -47.77 45.57 11.12
CA LEU A 8 -47.43 45.26 9.73
C LEU A 8 -45.96 45.56 9.43
N SER A 9 -45.43 46.65 9.92
CA SER A 9 -44.03 47.01 9.80
C SER A 9 -43.12 45.96 10.48
N ASN A 10 -43.49 45.54 11.68
CA ASN A 10 -42.74 44.50 12.42
C ASN A 10 -42.78 43.17 11.70
N LEU A 11 -43.94 42.80 11.16
CA LEU A 11 -44.08 41.55 10.39
C LEU A 11 -43.22 41.57 9.12
N LYS A 12 -43.18 42.70 8.42
CA LYS A 12 -42.32 42.87 7.24
C LYS A 12 -40.83 42.77 7.60
N SER A 13 -40.42 43.41 8.70
CA SER A 13 -39.05 43.32 9.19
C SER A 13 -38.65 41.89 9.54
N GLN A 14 -39.52 41.17 10.22
CA GLN A 14 -39.28 39.76 10.56
C GLN A 14 -39.25 38.88 9.33
N ARG A 15 -40.14 39.09 8.37
CA ARG A 15 -40.11 38.40 7.09
C ARG A 15 -38.77 38.60 6.38
N ASP A 16 -38.29 39.83 6.33
CA ASP A 16 -37.06 40.19 5.65
C ASP A 16 -35.83 39.51 6.34
N LEU A 17 -35.84 39.45 7.66
CA LEU A 17 -34.81 38.74 8.44
C LEU A 17 -34.82 37.23 8.14
N ILE A 18 -36.04 36.65 8.09
CA ILE A 18 -36.18 35.22 7.77
C ILE A 18 -35.70 34.94 6.35
N ASN A 19 -36.07 35.80 5.38
CA ASN A 19 -35.59 35.65 4.01
C ASN A 19 -34.06 35.71 3.92
N GLN A 20 -33.45 36.62 4.69
CA GLN A 20 -32.00 36.73 4.75
C GLN A 20 -31.37 35.51 5.37
N ASP A 21 -31.96 34.98 6.44
CA ASP A 21 -31.49 33.73 7.07
C ASP A 21 -31.59 32.56 6.11
N ILE A 22 -32.66 32.45 5.35
CA ILE A 22 -32.83 31.40 4.32
C ILE A 22 -31.74 31.52 3.26
N GLU A 23 -31.51 32.73 2.75
CA GLU A 23 -30.48 32.98 1.73
C GLU A 23 -29.09 32.62 2.25
N ASN A 24 -28.78 33.03 3.48
CA ASN A 24 -27.51 32.68 4.12
C ASN A 24 -27.38 31.17 4.30
N GLY A 25 -28.46 30.50 4.70
CA GLY A 25 -28.46 29.04 4.85
C GLY A 25 -28.26 28.31 3.52
N GLU A 26 -28.91 28.80 2.45
CA GLU A 26 -28.73 28.23 1.10
C GLU A 26 -27.33 28.43 0.58
N ASN A 27 -26.75 29.61 0.77
CA ASN A 27 -25.37 29.89 0.39
C ASN A 27 -24.37 28.99 1.16
N LEU A 28 -24.61 28.80 2.45
CA LEU A 28 -23.81 27.90 3.27
C LEU A 28 -23.93 26.46 2.78
N ARG A 29 -25.13 26.01 2.46
CA ARG A 29 -25.36 24.66 1.91
C ARG A 29 -24.59 24.44 0.62
N ILE A 30 -24.61 25.43 -0.29
CA ILE A 30 -23.88 25.37 -1.56
C ILE A 30 -22.37 25.24 -1.30
N LYS A 31 -21.83 26.05 -0.40
CA LYS A 31 -20.40 26.00 -0.04
C LYS A 31 -20.00 24.64 0.53
N ILE A 32 -20.82 24.09 1.42
CA ILE A 32 -20.56 22.77 2.02
C ILE A 32 -20.64 21.68 0.95
N GLN A 33 -21.62 21.77 0.06
CA GLN A 33 -21.77 20.83 -1.05
C GLN A 33 -20.55 20.83 -1.98
N GLU A 34 -20.03 22.01 -2.29
CA GLU A 34 -18.82 22.14 -3.12
C GLU A 34 -17.60 21.52 -2.44
N LYS A 35 -17.45 21.76 -1.13
CA LYS A 35 -16.37 21.13 -0.35
C LYS A 35 -16.52 19.62 -0.30
N LEU A 36 -17.73 19.14 -0.12
CA LEU A 36 -18.02 17.70 -0.10
C LEU A 36 -17.66 17.06 -1.43
N ASN A 37 -18.04 17.66 -2.54
CA ASN A 37 -17.71 17.18 -3.87
C ASN A 37 -16.19 17.14 -4.10
N SER A 38 -15.49 18.17 -3.63
CA SER A 38 -14.03 18.24 -3.70
C SER A 38 -13.37 17.10 -2.88
N PHE A 39 -13.89 16.83 -1.68
CA PHE A 39 -13.39 15.71 -0.85
C PHE A 39 -13.68 14.35 -1.48
N ILE A 40 -14.83 14.18 -2.12
CA ILE A 40 -15.18 12.95 -2.84
C ILE A 40 -14.20 12.70 -3.98
N ASP A 41 -13.88 13.73 -4.76
CA ASP A 41 -12.90 13.62 -5.85
C ASP A 41 -11.51 13.29 -5.33
N GLU A 42 -11.12 13.89 -4.21
CA GLU A 42 -9.85 13.63 -3.57
C GLU A 42 -9.76 12.19 -3.03
N LEU A 43 -10.83 11.73 -2.41
CA LEU A 43 -10.95 10.35 -1.93
C LEU A 43 -10.83 9.35 -3.08
N GLU A 44 -11.48 9.60 -4.19
CA GLU A 44 -11.38 8.75 -5.38
C GLU A 44 -9.95 8.66 -5.89
N ARG A 45 -9.24 9.80 -5.96
CA ARG A 45 -7.83 9.81 -6.36
C ARG A 45 -6.93 9.02 -5.41
N ILE A 46 -7.17 9.16 -4.10
CA ILE A 46 -6.42 8.40 -3.09
C ILE A 46 -6.69 6.90 -3.24
N ASN A 47 -7.94 6.51 -3.42
CA ASN A 47 -8.31 5.10 -3.60
C ASN A 47 -7.65 4.50 -4.84
N GLN A 48 -7.64 5.23 -5.97
CA GLN A 48 -6.95 4.79 -7.18
C GLN A 48 -5.45 4.65 -6.96
N SER A 49 -4.84 5.60 -6.24
CA SER A 49 -3.42 5.53 -5.90
C SER A 49 -3.10 4.31 -5.03
N ILE A 50 -3.95 4.00 -4.06
CA ILE A 50 -3.79 2.82 -3.21
C ILE A 50 -3.89 1.53 -4.02
N GLU A 51 -4.88 1.43 -4.92
CA GLU A 51 -5.03 0.28 -5.80
C GLU A 51 -3.79 0.04 -6.67
N GLN A 52 -3.26 1.10 -7.27
CA GLN A 52 -2.05 1.02 -8.08
C GLN A 52 -0.84 0.57 -7.26
N LYS A 53 -0.67 1.12 -6.06
CA LYS A 53 0.42 0.75 -5.16
C LYS A 53 0.29 -0.68 -4.67
N ASN A 54 -0.92 -1.13 -4.37
CA ASN A 54 -1.17 -2.53 -4.00
C ASN A 54 -0.84 -3.49 -5.13
N ALA A 55 -1.16 -3.13 -6.37
CA ALA A 55 -0.80 -3.93 -7.54
C ALA A 55 0.72 -4.04 -7.70
N VAL A 56 1.44 -2.92 -7.55
CA VAL A 56 2.90 -2.90 -7.59
C VAL A 56 3.51 -3.70 -6.44
N LEU A 57 2.97 -3.55 -5.23
CA LEU A 57 3.42 -4.31 -4.06
C LEU A 57 3.27 -5.81 -4.28
N SER A 58 2.16 -6.25 -4.86
CA SER A 58 1.93 -7.65 -5.18
C SER A 58 2.98 -8.21 -6.14
N VAL A 59 3.40 -7.41 -7.13
CA VAL A 59 4.47 -7.79 -8.06
C VAL A 59 5.81 -7.91 -7.33
N TYR A 60 6.15 -6.95 -6.48
CA TYR A 60 7.38 -7.01 -5.68
C TYR A 60 7.40 -8.23 -4.75
N GLU A 61 6.30 -8.51 -4.08
CA GLU A 61 6.21 -9.68 -3.19
C GLU A 61 6.42 -10.98 -3.95
N LYS A 62 5.86 -11.09 -5.14
CA LYS A 62 6.07 -12.27 -6.00
C LYS A 62 7.54 -12.40 -6.39
N ILE A 63 8.18 -11.32 -6.83
CA ILE A 63 9.59 -11.30 -7.22
C ILE A 63 10.46 -11.71 -6.03
N LEU A 64 10.19 -11.16 -4.85
CA LEU A 64 10.93 -11.47 -3.63
C LEU A 64 10.78 -12.94 -3.23
N ASN A 65 9.56 -13.46 -3.26
CA ASN A 65 9.29 -14.85 -2.94
C ASN A 65 9.98 -15.81 -3.92
N ASP A 66 9.91 -15.52 -5.22
CA ASP A 66 10.58 -16.31 -6.24
C ASP A 66 12.09 -16.25 -6.10
N SER A 67 12.64 -15.09 -5.78
CA SER A 67 14.07 -14.88 -5.55
C SER A 67 14.56 -15.62 -4.31
N ASP A 68 13.82 -15.57 -3.20
CA ASP A 68 14.13 -16.28 -1.98
C ASP A 68 14.11 -17.79 -2.22
N SER A 69 13.12 -18.29 -2.95
CA SER A 69 13.03 -19.70 -3.31
C SER A 69 14.22 -20.15 -4.16
N ALA A 70 14.60 -19.36 -5.16
CA ALA A 70 15.76 -19.64 -6.01
C ALA A 70 17.06 -19.62 -5.22
N TYR A 71 17.21 -18.63 -4.34
CA TYR A 71 18.37 -18.52 -3.45
C TYR A 71 18.51 -19.76 -2.54
N ASN A 72 17.40 -20.16 -1.91
CA ASN A 72 17.41 -21.35 -1.04
C ASN A 72 17.78 -22.62 -1.80
N LYS A 73 17.32 -22.77 -3.04
CA LYS A 73 17.71 -23.91 -3.90
C LYS A 73 19.19 -23.91 -4.21
N ILE A 74 19.77 -22.74 -4.48
CA ILE A 74 21.20 -22.57 -4.72
C ILE A 74 22.00 -22.97 -3.48
N VAL A 75 21.59 -22.48 -2.31
CA VAL A 75 22.23 -22.82 -1.03
C VAL A 75 22.19 -24.34 -0.78
N GLN A 76 21.02 -24.96 -0.95
CA GLN A 76 20.89 -26.41 -0.77
C GLN A 76 21.75 -27.20 -1.74
N SER A 77 21.81 -26.79 -3.01
CA SER A 77 22.65 -27.43 -4.01
C SER A 77 24.14 -27.29 -3.68
N THR A 78 24.56 -26.13 -3.20
CA THR A 78 25.93 -25.85 -2.79
C THR A 78 26.32 -26.69 -1.58
N GLU A 79 25.45 -26.80 -0.58
CA GLU A 79 25.66 -27.65 0.59
C GLU A 79 25.77 -29.14 0.21
N ALA A 80 24.90 -29.61 -0.68
CA ALA A 80 24.95 -31.00 -1.16
C ALA A 80 26.24 -31.28 -1.90
N LEU A 81 26.69 -30.35 -2.74
CA LEU A 81 27.98 -30.47 -3.44
C LEU A 81 29.16 -30.49 -2.45
N TYR A 82 29.14 -29.58 -1.49
CA TYR A 82 30.17 -29.53 -0.45
C TYR A 82 30.24 -30.83 0.34
N ASN A 83 29.12 -31.37 0.78
CA ASN A 83 29.06 -32.64 1.51
C ASN A 83 29.55 -33.82 0.66
N MET A 84 29.23 -33.83 -0.62
CA MET A 84 29.72 -34.85 -1.55
C MET A 84 31.24 -34.82 -1.70
N VAL A 85 31.80 -33.64 -1.90
CA VAL A 85 33.26 -33.43 -2.00
C VAL A 85 33.95 -33.81 -0.68
N LYS A 86 33.38 -33.43 0.45
CA LYS A 86 33.89 -33.80 1.77
C LYS A 86 33.93 -35.34 1.97
N ASN A 87 32.84 -36.01 1.55
CA ASN A 87 32.76 -37.47 1.66
C ASN A 87 33.79 -38.17 0.77
N GLU A 88 34.01 -37.68 -0.44
CA GLU A 88 35.03 -38.18 -1.34
C GLU A 88 36.43 -37.95 -0.78
N GLU A 89 36.72 -36.80 -0.19
CA GLU A 89 37.94 -36.49 0.48
C GLU A 89 38.20 -37.48 1.64
N LYS A 90 37.19 -37.76 2.46
CA LYS A 90 37.29 -38.73 3.55
C LYS A 90 37.60 -40.15 3.07
N LYS A 91 37.02 -40.56 1.96
CA LYS A 91 37.32 -41.88 1.35
C LYS A 91 38.79 -41.97 0.93
N ILE A 92 39.33 -40.92 0.36
CA ILE A 92 40.73 -40.85 -0.05
C ILE A 92 41.66 -40.90 1.16
N THR A 93 41.38 -40.09 2.17
CA THR A 93 42.21 -39.99 3.38
C THR A 93 42.11 -41.24 4.29
N SER A 94 40.97 -41.92 4.28
CA SER A 94 40.78 -43.16 5.07
C SER A 94 41.31 -44.42 4.37
N ASN A 95 41.69 -44.33 3.09
CA ASN A 95 42.28 -45.43 2.34
C ASN A 95 43.71 -45.05 1.85
N PRO A 96 44.75 -45.35 2.62
CA PRO A 96 46.14 -44.98 2.30
C PRO A 96 46.60 -45.46 0.94
N LYS A 97 46.15 -46.61 0.47
CA LYS A 97 46.52 -47.18 -0.83
C LYS A 97 46.06 -46.28 -1.99
N ILE A 98 44.87 -45.79 -1.95
CA ILE A 98 44.29 -44.90 -3.00
C ILE A 98 45.00 -43.56 -2.97
N GLY A 99 45.14 -42.93 -1.81
CA GLY A 99 45.80 -41.64 -1.63
C GLY A 99 47.28 -41.71 -2.02
N TYR A 100 47.94 -42.78 -1.67
CA TYR A 100 49.33 -43.00 -1.99
C TYR A 100 49.60 -43.19 -3.50
N ASN A 101 48.75 -43.97 -4.18
CA ASN A 101 48.83 -44.15 -5.62
C ASN A 101 48.54 -42.87 -6.38
N SER A 102 47.59 -42.09 -5.96
CA SER A 102 47.27 -40.79 -6.56
C SER A 102 48.45 -39.81 -6.43
N THR A 103 49.23 -39.89 -5.34
CA THR A 103 50.39 -39.03 -5.12
C THR A 103 51.58 -39.42 -6.02
N TYR A 104 51.77 -40.67 -6.30
CA TYR A 104 52.90 -41.16 -7.06
C TYR A 104 52.66 -41.36 -8.54
N ASN A 105 51.45 -41.29 -9.01
CA ASN A 105 51.13 -41.44 -10.42
C ASN A 105 51.01 -40.07 -11.14
N ILE A 106 51.50 -39.07 -10.51
CA ILE A 106 51.63 -37.75 -11.12
C ILE A 106 52.99 -37.65 -11.87
#